data_ef5ac356c2aa35d25c6df86f45f220bd
#
_entry.id   ef5ac356c2aa35d25c6df86f45f220bd
#
_cell.length_a   1.000
_cell.length_b   1.000
_cell.length_c   1.000
_cell.angle_alpha   90.00
_cell.angle_beta   90.00
_cell.angle_gamma   90.00
#
_symmetry.space_group_name_H-M   'P 1'
#
loop_
_entity.id
_entity.type
_entity.pdbx_description
1 polymer ?
#
loop_
_entity_poly.entity_id
_entity_poly.type
_entity_poly.pdbx_seq_one_letter_code
_entity_poly.pdbx_strand_id
1 'polypeptide(L)'
;MTAALHDPGWLRHRVTVESAAGSPDGAGGEAVTWDTVATLWARVEPVAAAEKIVAGHLSGVVTHTITFRWRGDLAGGMRGTYRGRLFRILAVHDPDETRRYLIARTMEEAT
;
A
#
# COMPACT_ATOMS: atom_id res chain seq x y z
N MET A 1 -13.49 -16.56 -8.68
CA MET A 1 -13.22 -15.18 -8.83
C MET A 1 -11.80 -14.85 -9.28
N THR A 2 -10.98 -15.83 -9.42
CA THR A 2 -9.61 -15.61 -9.84
C THR A 2 -9.47 -15.06 -11.26
N ALA A 3 -10.49 -15.22 -12.12
CA ALA A 3 -10.45 -14.68 -13.47
C ALA A 3 -10.20 -13.18 -13.49
N ALA A 4 -10.72 -12.43 -12.51
CA ALA A 4 -10.53 -11.00 -12.45
C ALA A 4 -9.07 -10.60 -12.23
N LEU A 5 -8.30 -11.43 -11.52
CA LEU A 5 -6.89 -11.16 -11.26
C LEU A 5 -6.03 -11.25 -12.52
N HIS A 6 -6.53 -11.93 -13.57
CA HIS A 6 -5.78 -12.10 -14.79
C HIS A 6 -6.23 -11.17 -15.91
N ASP A 7 -7.23 -10.34 -15.66
CA ASP A 7 -7.73 -9.37 -16.63
C ASP A 7 -6.82 -8.13 -16.59
N PRO A 8 -6.10 -7.81 -17.68
CA PRO A 8 -5.21 -6.65 -17.67
C PRO A 8 -5.95 -5.32 -17.45
N GLY A 9 -7.24 -5.24 -17.80
CA GLY A 9 -8.05 -4.05 -17.53
C GLY A 9 -8.50 -3.92 -16.09
N TRP A 10 -8.26 -4.92 -15.25
CA TRP A 10 -8.68 -4.92 -13.86
C TRP A 10 -7.87 -3.94 -13.01
N LEU A 11 -6.59 -3.75 -13.33
CA LEU A 11 -5.72 -2.78 -12.66
C LEU A 11 -5.85 -1.44 -13.39
N ARG A 12 -6.77 -0.61 -12.94
CA ARG A 12 -7.13 0.62 -13.65
C ARG A 12 -6.92 1.90 -12.86
N HIS A 13 -6.38 1.82 -11.65
CA HIS A 13 -6.12 2.98 -10.80
C HIS A 13 -4.62 3.29 -10.78
N ARG A 14 -4.26 4.56 -10.98
CA ARG A 14 -2.84 4.97 -10.88
C ARG A 14 -2.54 5.33 -9.43
N VAL A 15 -1.66 4.57 -8.82
CA VAL A 15 -1.27 4.77 -7.42
C VAL A 15 0.22 5.08 -7.37
N THR A 16 0.58 6.16 -6.71
CA THR A 16 1.98 6.48 -6.44
C THR A 16 2.35 5.91 -5.09
N VAL A 17 3.34 5.04 -5.06
CA VAL A 17 3.85 4.45 -3.83
C VAL A 17 5.08 5.21 -3.38
N GLU A 18 5.09 5.55 -2.09
CA GLU A 18 6.16 6.34 -1.49
C GLU A 18 6.69 5.62 -0.26
N SER A 19 7.99 5.75 -0.03
CA SER A 19 8.63 5.25 1.18
C SER A 19 9.07 6.41 2.06
N ALA A 20 9.04 6.18 3.37
CA ALA A 20 9.45 7.19 4.33
C ALA A 20 10.96 7.18 4.49
N ALA A 21 11.54 8.37 4.53
CA ALA A 21 12.93 8.57 4.89
C ALA A 21 12.95 9.54 6.07
N GLY A 22 13.50 9.09 7.20
CA GLY A 22 13.62 9.92 8.39
C GLY A 22 15.01 10.49 8.50
N SER A 23 15.10 11.71 9.02
CA SER A 23 16.38 12.32 9.35
C SER A 23 16.22 13.19 10.59
N PRO A 24 17.30 13.35 11.41
CA PRO A 24 17.23 14.21 12.58
C PRO A 24 16.89 15.64 12.16
N ASP A 25 16.00 16.29 12.92
CA ASP A 25 15.59 17.67 12.64
C ASP A 25 16.36 18.69 13.46
N GLY A 26 17.34 18.24 14.24
CA GLY A 26 18.14 19.12 15.08
C GLY A 26 17.51 19.51 16.39
N ALA A 27 16.27 19.13 16.63
CA ALA A 27 15.53 19.44 17.86
C ALA A 27 15.24 18.21 18.70
N GLY A 28 15.94 17.11 18.45
CA GLY A 28 15.73 15.84 19.14
C GLY A 28 14.61 15.00 18.55
N GLY A 29 13.93 15.49 17.52
CA GLY A 29 12.92 14.74 16.79
C GLY A 29 13.45 14.22 15.47
N GLU A 30 12.53 13.77 14.63
CA GLU A 30 12.85 13.23 13.31
C GLU A 30 11.92 13.82 12.28
N ALA A 31 12.50 14.42 11.25
CA ALA A 31 11.73 14.90 10.12
C ALA A 31 11.55 13.75 9.13
N VAL A 32 10.31 13.51 8.72
CA VAL A 32 9.99 12.44 7.79
C VAL A 32 9.70 13.05 6.43
N THR A 33 10.42 12.56 5.41
CA THR A 33 10.14 12.90 4.03
C THR A 33 9.66 11.64 3.33
N TRP A 34 8.97 11.84 2.21
CA TRP A 34 8.43 10.73 1.43
C TRP A 34 9.04 10.75 0.04
N ASP A 35 9.69 9.66 -0.31
CA ASP A 35 10.34 9.50 -1.61
C ASP A 35 9.51 8.57 -2.47
N THR A 36 9.29 8.97 -3.72
CA THR A 36 8.54 8.13 -4.66
C THR A 36 9.31 6.87 -4.98
N VAL A 37 8.67 5.72 -4.74
CA VAL A 37 9.20 4.43 -5.16
C VAL A 37 8.80 4.17 -6.61
N ALA A 38 7.52 4.29 -6.93
CA ALA A 38 7.00 4.06 -8.27
C ALA A 38 5.56 4.55 -8.36
N THR A 39 5.13 4.83 -9.60
CA THR A 39 3.72 5.06 -9.90
C THR A 39 3.23 3.87 -10.70
N LEU A 40 2.22 3.19 -10.19
CA LEU A 40 1.83 1.87 -10.67
C LEU A 40 0.35 1.82 -10.99
N TRP A 41 -0.01 0.99 -11.97
CA TRP A 41 -1.40 0.62 -12.16
C TRP A 41 -1.79 -0.36 -11.06
N ALA A 42 -2.95 -0.15 -10.48
CA ALA A 42 -3.40 -0.92 -9.33
C ALA A 42 -4.91 -1.02 -9.30
N ARG A 43 -5.43 -1.85 -8.41
CA ARG A 43 -6.84 -1.90 -8.09
C ARG A 43 -7.02 -1.51 -6.63
N VAL A 44 -7.78 -0.44 -6.41
CA VAL A 44 -8.09 0.05 -5.06
C VAL A 44 -9.51 -0.37 -4.74
N GLU A 45 -9.68 -1.14 -3.66
CA GLU A 45 -10.98 -1.68 -3.28
C GLU A 45 -11.23 -1.46 -1.78
N PRO A 46 -12.42 -0.95 -1.40
CA PRO A 46 -12.77 -0.92 0.01
C PRO A 46 -13.02 -2.34 0.51
N VAL A 47 -12.68 -2.62 1.77
CA VAL A 47 -13.00 -3.90 2.37
C VAL A 47 -14.44 -3.90 2.85
N ALA A 48 -15.08 -5.08 2.84
CA ALA A 48 -16.47 -5.20 3.27
C ALA A 48 -16.61 -5.01 4.78
N ALA A 49 -15.60 -5.41 5.55
CA ALA A 49 -15.58 -5.26 7.00
C ALA A 49 -14.19 -4.88 7.44
N ALA A 50 -14.10 -3.86 8.29
CA ALA A 50 -12.82 -3.41 8.81
C ALA A 50 -12.19 -4.50 9.66
N GLU A 51 -10.88 -4.67 9.53
CA GLU A 51 -10.13 -5.68 10.26
C GLU A 51 -8.90 -5.04 10.88
N LYS A 52 -8.76 -5.18 12.20
CA LYS A 52 -7.55 -4.72 12.87
C LYS A 52 -6.44 -5.73 12.68
N ILE A 53 -5.29 -5.26 12.24
CA ILE A 53 -4.10 -6.12 12.05
C ILE A 53 -2.90 -5.52 12.76
N VAL A 54 -1.98 -6.41 13.13
CA VAL A 54 -0.67 -6.05 13.65
C VAL A 54 0.36 -6.77 12.77
N ALA A 55 1.27 -6.01 12.18
CA ALA A 55 2.29 -6.55 11.30
C ALA A 55 3.64 -5.97 11.73
N GLY A 56 4.42 -6.75 12.47
CA GLY A 56 5.65 -6.26 13.06
C GLY A 56 5.35 -5.15 14.07
N HIS A 57 5.95 -3.97 13.87
CA HIS A 57 5.69 -2.79 14.70
C HIS A 57 4.56 -1.93 14.15
N LEU A 58 3.93 -2.34 13.05
CA LEU A 58 2.83 -1.60 12.45
C LEU A 58 1.51 -2.20 12.91
N SER A 59 0.54 -1.34 13.19
CA SER A 59 -0.81 -1.78 13.50
C SER A 59 -1.79 -0.78 12.92
N GLY A 60 -2.99 -1.24 12.65
CA GLY A 60 -4.03 -0.39 12.13
C GLY A 60 -5.25 -1.17 11.73
N VAL A 61 -6.23 -0.45 11.21
CA VAL A 61 -7.49 -1.03 10.73
C VAL A 61 -7.46 -1.02 9.21
N VAL A 62 -7.58 -2.18 8.59
CA VAL A 62 -7.62 -2.28 7.14
C VAL A 62 -8.93 -1.71 6.64
N THR A 63 -8.85 -0.67 5.81
CA THR A 63 -10.02 -0.06 5.18
C THR A 63 -10.10 -0.40 3.70
N HIS A 64 -8.95 -0.60 3.07
CA HIS A 64 -8.87 -0.88 1.63
C HIS A 64 -7.79 -1.90 1.35
N THR A 65 -7.95 -2.64 0.27
CA THR A 65 -6.87 -3.43 -0.31
C THR A 65 -6.48 -2.82 -1.64
N ILE A 66 -5.18 -2.80 -1.91
CA ILE A 66 -4.65 -2.32 -3.18
C ILE A 66 -3.88 -3.45 -3.81
N THR A 67 -4.29 -3.85 -5.00
CA THR A 67 -3.63 -4.93 -5.74
C THR A 67 -2.75 -4.32 -6.82
N PHE A 68 -1.48 -4.73 -6.83
CA PHE A 68 -0.49 -4.32 -7.82
C PHE A 68 0.00 -5.54 -8.59
N ARG A 69 0.66 -5.31 -9.71
CA ARG A 69 1.54 -6.35 -10.26
C ARG A 69 2.67 -6.58 -9.27
N TRP A 70 3.14 -7.81 -9.19
CA TRP A 70 4.16 -8.17 -8.20
C TRP A 70 5.42 -7.33 -8.34
N ARG A 71 5.93 -6.87 -7.20
CA ARG A 71 7.19 -6.18 -7.06
C ARG A 71 7.79 -6.57 -5.72
N GLY A 72 9.11 -6.67 -5.67
CA GLY A 72 9.80 -7.03 -4.44
C GLY A 72 10.16 -5.85 -3.55
N ASP A 73 9.87 -4.62 -3.99
CA ASP A 73 10.29 -3.41 -3.28
C ASP A 73 9.17 -2.73 -2.48
N LEU A 74 7.97 -3.31 -2.45
CA LEU A 74 6.86 -2.77 -1.66
C LEU A 74 6.79 -3.47 -0.32
N ALA A 75 6.55 -2.71 0.74
CA ALA A 75 6.53 -3.26 2.10
C ALA A 75 5.63 -2.43 3.00
N GLY A 76 5.30 -2.99 4.17
CA GLY A 76 4.61 -2.24 5.21
C GLY A 76 5.40 -1.02 5.64
N GLY A 77 4.72 0.05 6.00
CA GLY A 77 5.33 1.33 6.34
C GLY A 77 5.36 2.32 5.18
N MET A 78 5.25 1.84 3.95
CA MET A 78 5.10 2.70 2.79
C MET A 78 3.67 3.24 2.71
N ARG A 79 3.42 4.16 1.80
CA ARG A 79 2.06 4.66 1.58
C ARG A 79 1.78 4.75 0.08
N GLY A 80 0.50 4.61 -0.26
CA GLY A 80 0.01 4.86 -1.60
C GLY A 80 -0.78 6.14 -1.63
N THR A 81 -0.62 6.91 -2.70
CA THR A 81 -1.46 8.09 -2.93
C THR A 81 -2.28 7.87 -4.19
N TYR A 82 -3.57 8.19 -4.11
CA TYR A 82 -4.50 8.00 -5.21
C TYR A 82 -5.59 9.06 -5.10
N ARG A 83 -5.67 9.91 -6.11
CA ARG A 83 -6.65 11.01 -6.18
C ARG A 83 -6.66 11.88 -4.91
N GLY A 84 -5.47 12.20 -4.39
CA GLY A 84 -5.33 13.01 -3.19
C GLY A 84 -5.61 12.28 -1.89
N ARG A 85 -5.88 10.97 -1.95
CA ARG A 85 -6.13 10.15 -0.77
C ARG A 85 -4.84 9.42 -0.38
N LEU A 86 -4.63 9.25 0.92
CA LEU A 86 -3.46 8.56 1.45
C LEU A 86 -3.85 7.21 2.02
N PHE A 87 -3.12 6.18 1.63
CA PHE A 87 -3.32 4.81 2.09
C PHE A 87 -2.03 4.30 2.70
N ARG A 88 -2.00 4.14 4.02
CA ARG A 88 -0.84 3.56 4.70
C ARG A 88 -0.82 2.07 4.45
N ILE A 89 0.29 1.56 3.95
CA ILE A 89 0.46 0.12 3.73
C ILE A 89 0.84 -0.52 5.05
N LEU A 90 0.00 -1.42 5.54
CA LEU A 90 0.24 -2.14 6.79
C LEU A 90 0.95 -3.46 6.54
N ALA A 91 0.60 -4.16 5.48
CA ALA A 91 1.21 -5.43 5.13
C ALA A 91 1.02 -5.70 3.65
N VAL A 92 1.91 -6.48 3.07
CA VAL A 92 1.80 -6.92 1.68
C VAL A 92 1.94 -8.44 1.62
N HIS A 93 1.28 -9.06 0.66
CA HIS A 93 1.44 -10.50 0.44
C HIS A 93 1.17 -10.84 -1.02
N ASP A 94 1.75 -11.95 -1.45
CA ASP A 94 1.52 -12.53 -2.77
C ASP A 94 0.37 -13.54 -2.62
N PRO A 95 -0.81 -13.30 -3.19
CA PRO A 95 -2.01 -14.09 -2.88
C PRO A 95 -1.91 -15.56 -3.27
N ASP A 96 -1.17 -15.88 -4.33
CA ASP A 96 -1.03 -17.26 -4.80
C ASP A 96 0.42 -17.72 -4.84
N GLU A 97 1.34 -16.91 -4.33
CA GLU A 97 2.77 -17.20 -4.24
C GLU A 97 3.41 -17.48 -5.61
N THR A 98 2.86 -16.91 -6.67
CA THR A 98 3.39 -17.07 -8.03
C THR A 98 4.13 -15.85 -8.55
N ARG A 99 4.24 -14.79 -7.73
CA ARG A 99 4.88 -13.52 -8.10
C ARG A 99 4.24 -12.85 -9.30
N ARG A 100 2.91 -12.96 -9.42
CA ARG A 100 2.16 -12.23 -10.45
C ARG A 100 1.53 -10.97 -9.90
N TYR A 101 1.00 -11.04 -8.71
CA TYR A 101 0.33 -9.92 -8.06
C TYR A 101 0.79 -9.77 -6.63
N LEU A 102 0.60 -8.58 -6.09
CA LEU A 102 0.90 -8.26 -4.71
C LEU A 102 -0.31 -7.52 -4.15
N ILE A 103 -0.81 -7.97 -3.02
CA ILE A 103 -1.93 -7.31 -2.34
C ILE A 103 -1.39 -6.56 -1.14
N ALA A 104 -1.66 -5.26 -1.11
CA ALA A 104 -1.33 -4.41 0.03
C ALA A 104 -2.59 -4.21 0.87
N ARG A 105 -2.50 -4.52 2.15
CA ARG A 105 -3.57 -4.25 3.11
C ARG A 105 -3.31 -2.88 3.68
N THR A 106 -4.26 -1.98 3.51
CA THR A 106 -4.02 -0.57 3.76
C THR A 106 -5.08 0.04 4.66
N MET A 107 -4.68 1.12 5.30
CA MET A 107 -5.57 1.96 6.08
C MET A 107 -5.58 3.35 5.46
N GLU A 108 -6.76 3.82 5.06
CA GLU A 108 -6.86 5.18 4.54
C GLU A 108 -6.65 6.16 5.69
N GLU A 109 -5.80 7.15 5.47
CA GLU A 109 -5.50 8.19 6.45
C GLU A 109 -6.08 9.52 5.99
N ALA A 110 -6.40 10.39 6.95
CA ALA A 110 -6.84 11.74 6.65
C ALA A 110 -5.69 12.52 5.98
N THR A 111 -6.03 13.33 4.99
CA THR A 111 -5.07 14.15 4.25
C THR A 111 -5.04 15.58 4.79
#